data_3b74889c2e6797ab10a278095e3fb7ba
#
_entry.id   3b74889c2e6797ab10a278095e3fb7ba
#
_cell.length_a   1.000
_cell.length_b   1.000
_cell.length_c   1.000
_cell.angle_alpha   90.00
_cell.angle_beta   90.00
_cell.angle_gamma   90.00
#
_symmetry.space_group_name_H-M   'P 1'
#
loop_
_entity.id
_entity.type
_entity.pdbx_description
1 polymer ?
#
loop_
_entity_poly.entity_id
_entity_poly.type
_entity_poly.pdbx_seq_one_letter_code
_entity_poly.pdbx_strand_id
1 'polypeptide(L)'
;MLMALDLKRTYTAILDNAYQVSYEKIENKIGSLDFTMPLDDPKNEFIAEMQWVELTDNENEYIGLYRVMPTTIKKDANNNQIHYSATEALCTLGDTVLFGCHEIKNKTTKEAIQFLLNKQKTKHWVLKKCDFSRKLTYKWENENGLVEPLFSIPADFEEEYLWQWNTEVYPFELSLVKPPTEPVARIQEGYNMQGFEIEHNPKMLINRIYPLGSGEGVNKVNIRSVNQGVPYLENKAAIDRYGLLESIWVEQRFSDPKALKENALRMLEEWTKPQVSWVVTAADLIKLTDQPLAIDRLRLGTVIMINTNEFGSVNLRIKKESKKDVFGAPQDIQLELGNLQETIHSTMTAFSRKQEINETYAQGATTLLNRSIQGELSKTQPVELNLYFDEDILYVNTAELTFKSTAKGPSHSVTNIDLVVDGKKLPQLSLQQQRLNILSYLRKTTDGKIERGNHTLQFFSHQPLWLDASVICRVYIQSQLGGQF
;
A
#
# COMPACT_ATOMS: atom_id res chain seq x y z
N MET A 1 18.79 -18.96 19.21
CA MET A 1 18.59 -20.28 18.58
C MET A 1 17.65 -20.10 17.38
N LEU A 2 17.94 -20.78 16.27
CA LEU A 2 17.05 -20.79 15.10
C LEU A 2 16.47 -22.19 14.92
N MET A 3 15.15 -22.29 14.75
CA MET A 3 14.44 -23.58 14.69
C MET A 3 13.53 -23.62 13.47
N ALA A 4 13.55 -24.73 12.74
CA ALA A 4 12.62 -25.00 11.65
C ALA A 4 11.37 -25.69 12.20
N LEU A 5 10.19 -25.34 11.64
CA LEU A 5 8.91 -25.93 11.99
C LEU A 5 8.12 -26.22 10.70
N ASP A 6 7.30 -27.29 10.76
CA ASP A 6 6.38 -27.63 9.68
C ASP A 6 5.18 -26.65 9.58
N LEU A 7 4.30 -26.86 8.60
CA LEU A 7 3.08 -26.06 8.44
C LEU A 7 2.14 -26.11 9.64
N LYS A 8 2.23 -27.16 10.47
CA LYS A 8 1.45 -27.32 11.71
C LYS A 8 2.14 -26.69 12.92
N ARG A 9 3.29 -26.07 12.72
CA ARG A 9 4.16 -25.48 13.73
C ARG A 9 4.75 -26.51 14.69
N THR A 10 5.00 -27.73 14.21
CA THR A 10 5.76 -28.75 14.94
C THR A 10 7.25 -28.52 14.67
N TYR A 11 8.05 -28.47 15.71
CA TYR A 11 9.51 -28.36 15.58
C TYR A 11 10.09 -29.55 14.84
N THR A 12 10.85 -29.29 13.79
CA THR A 12 11.46 -30.29 12.93
C THR A 12 12.98 -30.38 13.09
N ALA A 13 13.64 -29.24 13.23
CA ALA A 13 15.10 -29.19 13.42
C ALA A 13 15.56 -27.93 14.14
N ILE A 14 16.67 -28.03 14.86
CA ILE A 14 17.45 -26.90 15.35
C ILE A 14 18.52 -26.60 14.28
N LEU A 15 18.55 -25.37 13.76
CA LEU A 15 19.47 -24.94 12.71
C LEU A 15 20.75 -24.38 13.31
N ASP A 16 21.53 -25.21 13.98
CA ASP A 16 22.74 -24.83 14.74
C ASP A 16 23.94 -24.43 13.85
N ASN A 17 23.93 -24.80 12.56
CA ASN A 17 24.91 -24.39 11.58
C ASN A 17 24.50 -23.13 10.78
N ALA A 18 23.36 -22.48 11.14
CA ALA A 18 22.98 -21.22 10.55
C ALA A 18 23.95 -20.11 10.98
N TYR A 19 24.34 -19.28 10.02
CA TYR A 19 25.23 -18.14 10.24
C TYR A 19 24.72 -16.91 9.48
N GLN A 20 25.27 -15.72 9.80
CA GLN A 20 24.76 -14.45 9.29
C GLN A 20 23.25 -14.29 9.51
N VAL A 21 22.81 -14.65 10.71
CA VAL A 21 21.38 -14.60 11.08
C VAL A 21 21.04 -13.15 11.43
N SER A 22 20.30 -12.50 10.56
CA SER A 22 19.92 -11.10 10.70
C SER A 22 18.41 -10.95 10.70
N TYR A 23 17.90 -9.99 11.46
CA TYR A 23 16.48 -9.63 11.40
C TYR A 23 16.28 -8.13 11.36
N GLU A 24 15.13 -7.76 10.86
CA GLU A 24 14.65 -6.38 10.84
C GLU A 24 13.18 -6.34 11.22
N LYS A 25 12.84 -5.45 12.17
CA LYS A 25 11.48 -5.13 12.57
C LYS A 25 11.24 -3.63 12.39
N ILE A 26 10.12 -3.28 11.78
CA ILE A 26 9.76 -1.89 11.47
C ILE A 26 8.37 -1.60 12.01
N GLU A 27 8.19 -0.45 12.64
CA GLU A 27 6.90 -0.02 13.17
C GLU A 27 5.83 -0.02 12.07
N ASN A 28 4.69 -0.67 12.34
CA ASN A 28 3.56 -0.77 11.42
C ASN A 28 3.88 -1.41 10.06
N LYS A 29 4.93 -2.22 9.97
CA LYS A 29 5.31 -2.99 8.77
C LYS A 29 5.69 -4.40 9.15
N ILE A 30 5.55 -5.31 8.20
CA ILE A 30 5.97 -6.70 8.36
C ILE A 30 7.49 -6.77 8.25
N GLY A 31 8.13 -7.34 9.25
CA GLY A 31 9.59 -7.48 9.31
C GLY A 31 10.12 -8.69 8.54
N SER A 32 11.43 -8.83 8.53
CA SER A 32 12.14 -9.89 7.83
C SER A 32 13.19 -10.59 8.71
N LEU A 33 13.57 -11.78 8.29
CA LEU A 33 14.66 -12.58 8.81
C LEU A 33 15.45 -13.12 7.63
N ASP A 34 16.77 -13.02 7.68
CA ASP A 34 17.67 -13.62 6.72
C ASP A 34 18.70 -14.49 7.44
N PHE A 35 19.04 -15.63 6.88
CA PHE A 35 20.07 -16.50 7.40
C PHE A 35 20.68 -17.38 6.30
N THR A 36 21.87 -17.90 6.56
CA THR A 36 22.62 -18.73 5.62
C THR A 36 22.92 -20.07 6.24
N MET A 37 22.83 -21.14 5.45
CA MET A 37 23.22 -22.50 5.83
C MET A 37 24.28 -23.03 4.86
N PRO A 38 25.21 -23.91 5.31
CA PRO A 38 26.05 -24.68 4.39
C PRO A 38 25.19 -25.50 3.43
N LEU A 39 25.56 -25.56 2.15
CA LEU A 39 24.77 -26.26 1.12
C LEU A 39 24.64 -27.77 1.40
N ASP A 40 25.67 -28.37 1.99
CA ASP A 40 25.75 -29.80 2.31
C ASP A 40 25.20 -30.16 3.71
N ASP A 41 24.64 -29.19 4.43
CA ASP A 41 24.05 -29.43 5.73
C ASP A 41 22.74 -30.27 5.57
N PRO A 42 22.64 -31.46 6.22
CA PRO A 42 21.45 -32.30 6.09
C PRO A 42 20.18 -31.65 6.64
N LYS A 43 20.30 -30.61 7.50
CA LYS A 43 19.17 -29.90 8.06
C LYS A 43 18.45 -28.99 7.06
N ASN A 44 19.06 -28.73 5.88
CA ASN A 44 18.37 -28.04 4.79
C ASN A 44 17.09 -28.76 4.35
N GLU A 45 16.99 -30.08 4.50
CA GLU A 45 15.78 -30.85 4.19
C GLU A 45 14.55 -30.49 5.05
N PHE A 46 14.79 -29.88 6.24
CA PHE A 46 13.74 -29.44 7.15
C PHE A 46 13.30 -27.98 6.92
N ILE A 47 13.93 -27.29 5.97
CA ILE A 47 13.62 -25.89 5.63
C ILE A 47 12.95 -25.85 4.27
N ALA A 48 11.64 -25.76 4.22
CA ALA A 48 10.92 -25.65 2.96
C ALA A 48 10.21 -24.30 2.85
N GLU A 49 10.04 -23.83 1.62
CA GLU A 49 9.29 -22.61 1.33
C GLU A 49 7.88 -22.69 1.93
N MET A 50 7.41 -21.56 2.44
CA MET A 50 6.11 -21.40 3.10
C MET A 50 5.98 -22.08 4.46
N GLN A 51 6.96 -22.82 4.93
CA GLN A 51 7.06 -23.33 6.30
C GLN A 51 7.64 -22.28 7.25
N TRP A 52 7.80 -22.62 8.51
CA TRP A 52 8.14 -21.69 9.55
C TRP A 52 9.57 -21.81 10.02
N VAL A 53 10.14 -20.69 10.41
CA VAL A 53 11.35 -20.61 11.22
C VAL A 53 11.09 -19.70 12.42
N GLU A 54 11.51 -20.15 13.58
CA GLU A 54 11.40 -19.42 14.85
C GLU A 54 12.78 -18.97 15.29
N LEU A 55 12.90 -17.71 15.65
CA LEU A 55 14.12 -17.11 16.12
C LEU A 55 14.00 -16.74 17.61
N THR A 56 14.93 -17.25 18.42
CA THR A 56 15.23 -16.75 19.76
C THR A 56 16.67 -16.26 19.80
N ASP A 57 16.97 -15.32 20.68
CA ASP A 57 18.34 -14.83 20.85
C ASP A 57 19.23 -15.83 21.66
N ASN A 58 20.44 -15.39 22.01
CA ASN A 58 21.38 -16.20 22.77
C ASN A 58 20.96 -16.43 24.24
N GLU A 59 20.00 -15.67 24.74
CA GLU A 59 19.44 -15.80 26.09
C GLU A 59 18.11 -16.56 26.09
N ASN A 60 17.73 -17.12 24.92
CA ASN A 60 16.46 -17.77 24.64
C ASN A 60 15.26 -16.83 24.72
N GLU A 61 15.48 -15.50 24.59
CA GLU A 61 14.39 -14.57 24.42
C GLU A 61 13.79 -14.69 23.04
N TYR A 62 12.47 -14.72 22.98
CA TYR A 62 11.73 -14.85 21.75
C TYR A 62 11.84 -13.58 20.90
N ILE A 63 12.31 -13.73 19.66
CA ILE A 63 12.37 -12.64 18.68
C ILE A 63 11.13 -12.67 17.78
N GLY A 64 10.81 -13.84 17.21
CA GLY A 64 9.65 -13.93 16.34
C GLY A 64 9.53 -15.23 15.58
N LEU A 65 8.37 -15.43 14.97
CA LEU A 65 8.07 -16.50 14.02
C LEU A 65 8.00 -15.92 12.62
N TYR A 66 8.71 -16.57 11.70
CA TYR A 66 8.85 -16.12 10.32
C TYR A 66 8.47 -17.24 9.36
N ARG A 67 7.97 -16.87 8.20
CA ARG A 67 7.63 -17.78 7.11
C ARG A 67 8.72 -17.76 6.08
N VAL A 68 9.28 -18.92 5.75
CA VAL A 68 10.33 -19.04 4.74
C VAL A 68 9.79 -18.61 3.39
N MET A 69 10.49 -17.67 2.77
CA MET A 69 10.20 -17.08 1.48
C MET A 69 11.26 -17.52 0.46
N PRO A 70 11.61 -16.73 -0.56
CA PRO A 70 12.58 -17.14 -1.56
C PRO A 70 13.91 -17.61 -0.96
N THR A 71 14.49 -18.64 -1.55
CA THR A 71 15.80 -19.16 -1.21
C THR A 71 16.77 -18.93 -2.38
N THR A 72 18.04 -18.72 -2.07
CA THR A 72 19.09 -18.54 -3.09
C THR A 72 20.25 -19.49 -2.84
N ILE A 73 20.50 -20.40 -3.79
CA ILE A 73 21.61 -21.34 -3.74
C ILE A 73 22.82 -20.70 -4.46
N LYS A 74 23.95 -20.61 -3.77
CA LYS A 74 25.23 -20.18 -4.35
C LYS A 74 26.24 -21.33 -4.25
N LYS A 75 26.75 -21.75 -5.41
CA LYS A 75 27.78 -22.78 -5.49
C LYS A 75 28.84 -22.38 -6.51
N ASP A 76 30.01 -22.02 -6.03
CA ASP A 76 31.20 -21.73 -6.83
C ASP A 76 32.46 -22.15 -6.05
N ALA A 77 33.64 -21.77 -6.52
CA ALA A 77 34.91 -22.12 -5.86
C ALA A 77 35.05 -21.57 -4.42
N ASN A 78 34.35 -20.50 -4.10
CA ASN A 78 34.44 -19.80 -2.81
C ASN A 78 33.13 -19.89 -1.98
N ASN A 79 32.01 -20.28 -2.61
CA ASN A 79 30.70 -20.32 -1.97
C ASN A 79 30.06 -21.70 -2.12
N ASN A 80 29.64 -22.28 -1.00
CA ASN A 80 28.88 -23.51 -0.95
C ASN A 80 27.78 -23.34 0.11
N GLN A 81 26.76 -22.55 -0.24
CA GLN A 81 25.77 -22.08 0.74
C GLN A 81 24.38 -21.90 0.16
N ILE A 82 23.40 -21.97 1.04
CA ILE A 82 22.02 -21.58 0.76
C ILE A 82 21.66 -20.39 1.65
N HIS A 83 21.22 -19.33 1.02
CA HIS A 83 20.68 -18.15 1.68
C HIS A 83 19.15 -18.25 1.72
N TYR A 84 18.58 -18.13 2.90
CA TYR A 84 17.15 -18.15 3.17
C TYR A 84 16.69 -16.78 3.62
N SER A 85 15.61 -16.31 3.00
CA SER A 85 14.87 -15.14 3.45
C SER A 85 13.53 -15.56 4.02
N ALA A 86 13.09 -14.92 5.08
CA ALA A 86 11.81 -15.21 5.73
C ALA A 86 11.12 -13.91 6.15
N THR A 87 9.81 -13.94 6.19
CA THR A 87 8.98 -12.77 6.51
C THR A 87 8.14 -13.08 7.75
N GLU A 88 7.96 -12.10 8.64
CA GLU A 88 7.18 -12.30 9.87
C GLU A 88 5.81 -12.93 9.60
N ALA A 89 5.34 -13.75 10.54
CA ALA A 89 4.13 -14.55 10.43
C ALA A 89 2.86 -13.75 10.04
N LEU A 90 2.85 -12.42 10.26
CA LEU A 90 1.75 -11.55 9.86
C LEU A 90 1.50 -11.57 8.35
N CYS A 91 2.50 -11.95 7.53
CA CYS A 91 2.37 -12.14 6.09
C CYS A 91 1.26 -13.13 5.70
N THR A 92 0.88 -14.06 6.58
CA THR A 92 -0.21 -15.02 6.34
C THR A 92 -1.58 -14.38 6.16
N LEU A 93 -1.76 -13.14 6.58
CA LEU A 93 -2.96 -12.36 6.23
C LEU A 93 -3.05 -12.06 4.74
N GLY A 94 -1.95 -12.15 4.01
CA GLY A 94 -1.90 -12.07 2.55
C GLY A 94 -2.44 -13.32 1.83
N ASP A 95 -2.58 -14.46 2.51
CA ASP A 95 -3.01 -15.72 1.89
C ASP A 95 -4.52 -15.77 1.58
N THR A 96 -5.28 -14.81 2.07
CA THR A 96 -6.73 -14.76 1.89
C THR A 96 -7.12 -13.51 1.13
N VAL A 97 -7.65 -13.67 -0.07
CA VAL A 97 -8.19 -12.55 -0.85
C VAL A 97 -9.50 -12.03 -0.23
N LEU A 98 -9.70 -10.73 -0.28
CA LEU A 98 -10.97 -10.08 0.04
C LEU A 98 -11.69 -9.77 -1.27
N PHE A 99 -12.38 -10.78 -1.81
CA PHE A 99 -13.05 -10.68 -3.10
C PHE A 99 -14.38 -9.94 -2.99
N GLY A 100 -14.66 -9.06 -3.96
CA GLY A 100 -15.88 -8.26 -4.03
C GLY A 100 -15.76 -6.92 -3.31
N CYS A 101 -16.85 -6.17 -3.30
CA CYS A 101 -16.94 -4.88 -2.63
C CYS A 101 -17.46 -5.05 -1.19
N HIS A 102 -16.72 -4.54 -0.24
CA HIS A 102 -17.05 -4.60 1.19
C HIS A 102 -17.13 -3.19 1.76
N GLU A 103 -18.32 -2.72 2.04
CA GLU A 103 -18.58 -1.44 2.70
C GLU A 103 -19.18 -1.69 4.08
N ILE A 104 -18.53 -1.20 5.13
CA ILE A 104 -19.04 -1.25 6.49
C ILE A 104 -19.21 0.17 7.02
N LYS A 105 -20.48 0.57 7.26
CA LYS A 105 -20.83 1.94 7.64
C LYS A 105 -20.95 2.07 9.15
N ASN A 106 -20.42 3.20 9.66
CA ASN A 106 -20.55 3.59 11.07
C ASN A 106 -20.11 2.50 12.06
N LYS A 107 -19.04 1.77 11.71
CA LYS A 107 -18.46 0.72 12.54
C LYS A 107 -17.26 1.25 13.33
N THR A 108 -17.12 0.75 14.56
CA THR A 108 -15.94 1.05 15.37
C THR A 108 -14.69 0.43 14.78
N THR A 109 -13.54 1.00 15.07
CA THR A 109 -12.23 0.44 14.69
C THR A 109 -12.11 -1.04 15.03
N LYS A 110 -12.54 -1.42 16.25
CA LYS A 110 -12.54 -2.83 16.70
C LYS A 110 -13.39 -3.72 15.81
N GLU A 111 -14.61 -3.29 15.47
CA GLU A 111 -15.51 -4.06 14.60
C GLU A 111 -14.95 -4.19 13.18
N ALA A 112 -14.29 -3.15 12.66
CA ALA A 112 -13.66 -3.19 11.35
C ALA A 112 -12.50 -4.19 11.31
N ILE A 113 -11.63 -4.19 12.32
CA ILE A 113 -10.53 -5.17 12.43
C ILE A 113 -11.10 -6.59 12.55
N GLN A 114 -12.09 -6.80 13.39
CA GLN A 114 -12.73 -8.10 13.58
C GLN A 114 -13.40 -8.60 12.29
N PHE A 115 -14.04 -7.69 11.54
CA PHE A 115 -14.63 -8.02 10.24
C PHE A 115 -13.57 -8.61 9.28
N LEU A 116 -12.43 -7.96 9.14
CA LEU A 116 -11.34 -8.45 8.28
C LEU A 116 -10.73 -9.76 8.80
N LEU A 117 -10.43 -9.84 10.10
CA LEU A 117 -9.89 -11.07 10.68
C LEU A 117 -10.84 -12.26 10.55
N ASN A 118 -12.16 -12.02 10.54
CA ASN A 118 -13.15 -13.08 10.30
C ASN A 118 -13.16 -13.59 8.85
N LYS A 119 -12.59 -12.86 7.90
CA LYS A 119 -12.47 -13.30 6.49
C LYS A 119 -11.34 -14.29 6.26
N GLN A 120 -10.38 -14.44 7.18
CA GLN A 120 -9.31 -15.42 7.07
C GLN A 120 -9.88 -16.82 6.77
N LYS A 121 -9.32 -17.53 5.79
CA LYS A 121 -9.63 -18.93 5.51
C LYS A 121 -9.02 -19.82 6.59
N THR A 122 -7.73 -19.65 6.87
CA THR A 122 -7.07 -20.23 8.03
C THR A 122 -7.02 -19.20 9.14
N LYS A 123 -7.63 -19.50 10.28
CA LYS A 123 -7.76 -18.56 11.42
C LYS A 123 -6.46 -18.45 12.21
N HIS A 124 -5.43 -17.90 11.59
CA HIS A 124 -4.15 -17.70 12.27
C HIS A 124 -4.20 -16.56 13.31
N TRP A 125 -4.98 -15.51 13.05
CA TRP A 125 -4.94 -14.27 13.81
C TRP A 125 -6.25 -13.94 14.51
N VAL A 126 -6.13 -13.46 15.75
CA VAL A 126 -7.24 -12.92 16.55
C VAL A 126 -6.90 -11.53 17.07
N LEU A 127 -7.91 -10.69 17.24
CA LEU A 127 -7.73 -9.37 17.84
C LEU A 127 -7.65 -9.52 19.36
N LYS A 128 -6.51 -9.13 19.96
CA LYS A 128 -6.27 -9.12 21.41
C LYS A 128 -6.74 -7.80 22.02
N LYS A 129 -6.26 -6.68 21.49
CA LYS A 129 -6.49 -5.34 22.04
C LYS A 129 -6.72 -4.31 20.93
N CYS A 130 -7.60 -3.34 21.21
CA CYS A 130 -7.78 -2.17 20.36
C CYS A 130 -8.07 -0.96 21.26
N ASP A 131 -7.16 0.02 21.29
CA ASP A 131 -7.28 1.24 22.11
C ASP A 131 -8.10 2.33 21.43
N PHE A 132 -8.57 2.09 20.20
CA PHE A 132 -9.32 3.05 19.40
C PHE A 132 -10.77 2.62 19.24
N SER A 133 -11.68 3.59 19.37
CA SER A 133 -13.13 3.35 19.27
C SER A 133 -13.81 4.26 18.23
N ARG A 134 -13.05 4.78 17.25
CA ARG A 134 -13.60 5.68 16.22
C ARG A 134 -14.62 4.95 15.35
N LYS A 135 -15.73 5.62 15.04
CA LYS A 135 -16.75 5.13 14.14
C LYS A 135 -16.54 5.77 12.77
N LEU A 136 -16.16 4.95 11.81
CA LEU A 136 -15.88 5.36 10.43
C LEU A 136 -16.63 4.47 9.44
N THR A 137 -16.68 4.90 8.20
CA THR A 137 -17.09 4.05 7.09
C THR A 137 -15.84 3.52 6.41
N TYR A 138 -15.74 2.20 6.35
CA TYR A 138 -14.63 1.51 5.72
C TYR A 138 -15.10 0.85 4.43
N LYS A 139 -14.26 0.89 3.41
CA LYS A 139 -14.59 0.34 2.11
C LYS A 139 -13.35 -0.31 1.48
N TRP A 140 -13.52 -1.54 1.02
CA TRP A 140 -12.48 -2.32 0.34
C TRP A 140 -13.07 -3.02 -0.88
N GLU A 141 -12.29 -3.19 -1.93
CA GLU A 141 -12.74 -3.81 -3.16
C GLU A 141 -11.64 -4.66 -3.79
N ASN A 142 -11.92 -5.97 -3.95
CA ASN A 142 -11.04 -6.92 -4.63
C ASN A 142 -9.58 -6.89 -4.17
N GLU A 143 -9.35 -6.96 -2.86
CA GLU A 143 -8.01 -6.90 -2.29
C GLU A 143 -7.30 -8.26 -2.39
N ASN A 144 -6.03 -8.25 -2.77
CA ASN A 144 -5.18 -9.43 -2.90
C ASN A 144 -4.62 -9.93 -1.56
N GLY A 145 -5.24 -9.60 -0.45
CA GLY A 145 -4.86 -9.99 0.90
C GLY A 145 -5.64 -9.21 1.93
N LEU A 146 -5.47 -9.55 3.20
CA LEU A 146 -6.06 -8.82 4.33
C LEU A 146 -5.09 -7.84 4.99
N VAL A 147 -3.81 -7.86 4.62
CA VAL A 147 -2.77 -6.99 5.22
C VAL A 147 -3.05 -5.52 4.92
N GLU A 148 -3.17 -5.18 3.63
CA GLU A 148 -3.41 -3.80 3.20
C GLU A 148 -4.74 -3.24 3.74
N PRO A 149 -5.88 -3.97 3.62
CA PRO A 149 -7.12 -3.56 4.26
C PRO A 149 -6.99 -3.32 5.77
N LEU A 150 -6.28 -4.19 6.46
CA LEU A 150 -6.09 -4.08 7.91
C LEU A 150 -5.27 -2.84 8.27
N PHE A 151 -4.14 -2.62 7.60
CA PHE A 151 -3.28 -1.46 7.85
C PHE A 151 -3.91 -0.14 7.39
N SER A 152 -4.87 -0.18 6.47
CA SER A 152 -5.62 1.01 6.06
C SER A 152 -6.58 1.53 7.13
N ILE A 153 -6.99 0.70 8.11
CA ILE A 153 -7.96 1.09 9.13
C ILE A 153 -7.50 2.29 9.94
N PRO A 154 -6.29 2.29 10.54
CA PRO A 154 -5.81 3.43 11.34
C PRO A 154 -5.12 4.51 10.50
N ALA A 155 -4.93 4.34 9.20
CA ALA A 155 -4.22 5.31 8.36
C ALA A 155 -4.85 6.72 8.38
N ASP A 156 -6.14 6.80 8.71
CA ASP A 156 -6.90 8.04 8.79
C ASP A 156 -7.00 8.61 10.21
N PHE A 157 -6.28 8.03 11.16
CA PHE A 157 -6.33 8.53 12.54
C PHE A 157 -5.48 9.78 12.67
N GLU A 158 -5.99 10.72 13.46
CA GLU A 158 -5.26 11.91 13.87
C GLU A 158 -4.24 11.61 14.96
N GLU A 159 -4.48 10.54 15.70
CA GLU A 159 -3.64 10.07 16.79
C GLU A 159 -2.63 9.07 16.26
N GLU A 160 -1.42 9.08 16.79
CA GLU A 160 -0.45 8.04 16.51
C GLU A 160 -0.96 6.69 16.97
N TYR A 161 -0.63 5.65 16.20
CA TYR A 161 -1.01 4.27 16.48
C TYR A 161 0.19 3.34 16.30
N LEU A 162 0.07 2.18 16.95
CA LEU A 162 1.07 1.11 16.86
C LEU A 162 0.35 -0.23 16.69
N TRP A 163 0.66 -0.93 15.61
CA TRP A 163 0.33 -2.33 15.47
C TRP A 163 1.34 -3.17 16.24
N GLN A 164 0.83 -4.08 17.05
CA GLN A 164 1.63 -5.08 17.78
C GLN A 164 1.08 -6.46 17.52
N TRP A 165 1.95 -7.43 17.40
CA TRP A 165 1.57 -8.83 17.25
C TRP A 165 2.42 -9.75 18.11
N ASN A 166 1.80 -10.84 18.58
CA ASN A 166 2.44 -11.86 19.38
C ASN A 166 2.23 -13.21 18.70
N THR A 167 3.32 -13.89 18.38
CA THR A 167 3.35 -15.19 17.72
C THR A 167 3.80 -16.34 18.64
N GLU A 168 4.07 -16.08 19.93
CA GLU A 168 4.33 -17.10 20.94
C GLU A 168 3.10 -17.96 21.25
N VAL A 169 1.93 -17.40 21.07
CA VAL A 169 0.64 -18.06 21.32
C VAL A 169 -0.08 -18.33 20.00
N TYR A 170 -0.94 -19.34 19.98
CA TYR A 170 -1.78 -19.64 18.84
C TYR A 170 -3.24 -19.84 19.24
N PRO A 171 -4.22 -19.23 18.55
CA PRO A 171 -4.05 -18.30 17.43
C PRO A 171 -3.20 -17.08 17.79
N PHE A 172 -2.43 -16.58 16.81
CA PHE A 172 -1.59 -15.42 16.98
C PHE A 172 -2.42 -14.19 17.36
N GLU A 173 -1.87 -13.35 18.20
CA GLU A 173 -2.56 -12.18 18.73
C GLU A 173 -2.13 -10.91 17.98
N LEU A 174 -3.10 -10.11 17.56
CA LEU A 174 -2.89 -8.79 16.96
C LEU A 174 -3.51 -7.72 17.84
N SER A 175 -2.83 -6.59 17.99
CA SER A 175 -3.30 -5.45 18.77
C SER A 175 -3.06 -4.15 18.03
N LEU A 176 -4.00 -3.21 18.14
CA LEU A 176 -3.85 -1.83 17.71
C LEU A 176 -3.89 -0.93 18.96
N VAL A 177 -2.75 -0.39 19.31
CA VAL A 177 -2.58 0.34 20.59
C VAL A 177 -2.10 1.76 20.37
N LYS A 178 -2.31 2.61 21.37
CA LYS A 178 -1.65 3.92 21.44
C LYS A 178 -0.19 3.72 21.80
N PRO A 179 0.74 4.35 21.07
CA PRO A 179 2.16 4.23 21.39
C PRO A 179 2.46 4.76 22.81
N PRO A 180 3.45 4.19 23.50
CA PRO A 180 3.91 4.70 24.77
C PRO A 180 4.56 6.09 24.60
N THR A 181 4.50 6.92 25.63
CA THR A 181 5.12 8.27 25.67
C THR A 181 6.29 8.35 26.63
N GLU A 182 6.32 7.49 27.64
CA GLU A 182 7.34 7.49 28.67
C GLU A 182 8.55 6.67 28.26
N PRO A 183 9.79 7.18 28.49
CA PRO A 183 10.99 6.45 28.18
C PRO A 183 11.19 5.28 29.15
N VAL A 184 11.46 4.11 28.58
CA VAL A 184 11.69 2.87 29.35
C VAL A 184 13.17 2.51 29.47
N ALA A 185 14.02 3.13 28.65
CA ALA A 185 15.47 2.92 28.63
C ALA A 185 16.21 4.21 28.30
N ARG A 186 17.53 4.23 28.52
CA ARG A 186 18.40 5.35 28.24
C ARG A 186 19.60 4.91 27.42
N ILE A 187 19.87 5.61 26.32
CA ILE A 187 21.13 5.51 25.56
C ILE A 187 21.93 6.77 25.78
N GLN A 188 23.18 6.61 26.16
CA GLN A 188 24.07 7.73 26.52
C GLN A 188 25.40 7.61 25.80
N GLU A 189 25.83 8.73 25.20
CA GLU A 189 27.14 8.87 24.60
C GLU A 189 28.26 8.64 25.63
N GLY A 190 29.28 7.89 25.21
CA GLY A 190 30.39 7.51 26.08
C GLY A 190 30.07 6.37 27.06
N TYR A 191 28.86 5.81 27.05
CA TYR A 191 28.48 4.68 27.90
C TYR A 191 28.00 3.47 27.09
N ASN A 192 26.83 3.56 26.46
CA ASN A 192 26.23 2.46 25.68
C ASN A 192 25.86 2.85 24.23
N MET A 193 26.26 4.03 23.79
CA MET A 193 26.15 4.48 22.41
C MET A 193 27.48 4.27 21.71
N GLN A 194 27.50 3.49 20.62
CA GLN A 194 28.67 3.32 19.78
C GLN A 194 28.79 4.44 18.76
N GLY A 195 27.65 4.95 18.29
CA GLY A 195 27.57 6.07 17.35
C GLY A 195 26.15 6.46 17.04
N PHE A 196 25.99 7.63 16.45
CA PHE A 196 24.70 8.10 15.97
C PHE A 196 24.86 8.88 14.66
N GLU A 197 23.81 8.87 13.86
CA GLU A 197 23.67 9.66 12.65
C GLU A 197 22.32 10.38 12.72
N ILE A 198 22.31 11.66 12.42
CA ILE A 198 21.08 12.46 12.36
C ILE A 198 20.87 12.88 10.92
N GLU A 199 19.78 12.44 10.34
CA GLU A 199 19.37 12.85 9.00
C GLU A 199 18.26 13.87 9.09
N HIS A 200 18.46 15.03 8.48
CA HIS A 200 17.43 16.02 8.23
C HIS A 200 16.98 15.92 6.79
N ASN A 201 15.75 15.43 6.57
CA ASN A 201 15.22 15.23 5.22
C ASN A 201 14.21 16.32 4.86
N PRO A 202 14.57 17.31 4.03
CA PRO A 202 13.67 18.38 3.61
C PRO A 202 12.77 18.00 2.42
N LYS A 203 12.93 16.81 1.82
CA LYS A 203 12.18 16.40 0.61
C LYS A 203 10.66 16.42 0.78
N MET A 204 10.19 16.41 2.04
CA MET A 204 8.79 16.37 2.43
C MET A 204 8.23 17.72 2.84
N LEU A 205 9.06 18.76 2.84
CA LEU A 205 8.61 20.07 3.25
C LEU A 205 7.54 20.60 2.29
N ILE A 206 6.40 20.93 2.87
CA ILE A 206 5.31 21.66 2.20
C ILE A 206 4.95 22.82 3.11
N ASN A 207 4.99 24.03 2.58
CA ASN A 207 4.70 25.23 3.35
C ASN A 207 3.52 26.05 2.80
N ARG A 208 2.90 25.57 1.70
CA ARG A 208 1.60 26.02 1.23
C ARG A 208 0.78 24.83 0.73
N ILE A 209 -0.46 24.72 1.20
CA ILE A 209 -1.36 23.60 0.91
C ILE A 209 -2.68 24.14 0.35
N TYR A 210 -3.18 23.50 -0.72
CA TYR A 210 -4.49 23.74 -1.31
C TYR A 210 -5.43 22.60 -0.89
N PRO A 211 -6.22 22.75 0.20
CA PRO A 211 -7.10 21.68 0.66
C PRO A 211 -8.35 21.59 -0.21
N LEU A 212 -8.66 20.38 -0.64
CA LEU A 212 -9.87 20.03 -1.39
C LEU A 212 -10.61 18.90 -0.67
N GLY A 213 -11.91 19.08 -0.47
CA GLY A 213 -12.81 18.12 0.15
C GLY A 213 -13.58 17.27 -0.87
N SER A 214 -14.76 16.80 -0.44
CA SER A 214 -15.68 16.00 -1.27
C SER A 214 -16.17 16.76 -2.50
N GLY A 215 -16.63 16.00 -3.51
CA GLY A 215 -17.13 16.54 -4.78
C GLY A 215 -16.25 16.21 -5.98
N GLU A 216 -16.68 16.58 -7.17
CA GLU A 216 -15.99 16.30 -8.43
C GLU A 216 -15.65 17.59 -9.19
N GLY A 217 -14.49 17.58 -9.84
CA GLY A 217 -14.05 18.66 -10.71
C GLY A 217 -14.07 20.02 -10.01
N VAL A 218 -14.78 20.97 -10.59
CA VAL A 218 -14.94 22.34 -10.06
C VAL A 218 -15.83 22.44 -8.83
N ASN A 219 -16.62 21.41 -8.55
CA ASN A 219 -17.54 21.35 -7.40
C ASN A 219 -16.89 20.75 -6.14
N LYS A 220 -15.60 20.45 -6.17
CA LYS A 220 -14.88 20.01 -4.97
C LYS A 220 -14.96 21.07 -3.89
N VAL A 221 -15.33 20.63 -2.67
CA VAL A 221 -15.31 21.48 -1.48
C VAL A 221 -13.91 22.07 -1.32
N ASN A 222 -13.82 23.35 -1.05
CA ASN A 222 -12.57 24.05 -0.79
C ASN A 222 -12.77 25.06 0.35
N ILE A 223 -11.69 25.65 0.83
CA ILE A 223 -11.72 26.52 1.99
C ILE A 223 -12.02 27.99 1.70
N ARG A 224 -12.24 28.38 0.44
CA ARG A 224 -12.42 29.80 0.08
C ARG A 224 -13.51 30.51 0.87
N SER A 225 -14.65 29.88 1.11
CA SER A 225 -15.79 30.44 1.83
C SER A 225 -15.47 30.77 3.30
N VAL A 226 -14.54 30.07 3.91
CA VAL A 226 -14.14 30.20 5.31
C VAL A 226 -12.72 30.75 5.49
N ASN A 227 -12.05 31.12 4.39
CA ASN A 227 -10.68 31.60 4.36
C ASN A 227 -10.54 32.93 3.55
N GLN A 228 -11.50 33.83 3.70
CA GLN A 228 -11.47 35.17 3.06
C GLN A 228 -11.28 35.13 1.52
N GLY A 229 -11.78 34.09 0.87
CA GLY A 229 -11.65 33.90 -0.57
C GLY A 229 -10.34 33.25 -1.02
N VAL A 230 -9.37 33.03 -0.11
CA VAL A 230 -8.07 32.43 -0.41
C VAL A 230 -8.20 30.89 -0.43
N PRO A 231 -7.75 30.21 -1.51
CA PRO A 231 -7.92 28.77 -1.66
C PRO A 231 -6.86 27.92 -0.94
N TYR A 232 -5.87 28.53 -0.32
CA TYR A 232 -4.73 27.85 0.31
C TYR A 232 -4.49 28.31 1.74
N LEU A 233 -3.71 27.52 2.46
CA LEU A 233 -3.10 27.86 3.75
C LEU A 233 -1.59 27.86 3.58
N GLU A 234 -0.89 28.75 4.30
CA GLU A 234 0.56 28.85 4.21
C GLU A 234 1.21 29.14 5.58
N ASN A 235 2.45 28.70 5.73
CA ASN A 235 3.33 29.06 6.81
C ASN A 235 4.41 30.00 6.30
N LYS A 236 4.26 31.29 6.55
CA LYS A 236 5.18 32.34 6.06
C LYS A 236 6.61 32.15 6.59
N ALA A 237 6.77 31.82 7.86
CA ALA A 237 8.10 31.59 8.44
C ALA A 237 8.84 30.42 7.77
N ALA A 238 8.12 29.36 7.39
CA ALA A 238 8.70 28.27 6.64
C ALA A 238 8.99 28.65 5.18
N ILE A 239 8.16 29.49 4.57
CA ILE A 239 8.42 30.02 3.21
C ILE A 239 9.66 30.90 3.21
N ASP A 240 9.81 31.79 4.18
CA ASP A 240 10.98 32.67 4.31
C ASP A 240 12.28 31.88 4.50
N ARG A 241 12.20 30.73 5.17
CA ARG A 241 13.35 29.86 5.45
C ARG A 241 13.71 28.92 4.33
N TYR A 242 12.73 28.33 3.65
CA TYR A 242 12.94 27.20 2.72
C TYR A 242 12.52 27.52 1.28
N GLY A 243 11.97 28.71 1.02
CA GLY A 243 11.32 29.03 -0.25
C GLY A 243 9.90 28.45 -0.31
N LEU A 244 9.16 28.80 -1.35
CA LEU A 244 7.77 28.35 -1.54
C LEU A 244 7.72 26.93 -2.05
N LEU A 245 7.06 26.03 -1.27
CA LEU A 245 6.85 24.62 -1.56
C LEU A 245 5.35 24.34 -1.44
N GLU A 246 4.69 24.14 -2.58
CA GLU A 246 3.23 24.02 -2.67
C GLU A 246 2.80 22.59 -2.89
N SER A 247 1.63 22.23 -2.33
CA SER A 247 0.98 20.94 -2.59
C SER A 247 -0.54 21.06 -2.59
N ILE A 248 -1.21 20.21 -3.36
CA ILE A 248 -2.66 20.03 -3.30
C ILE A 248 -2.92 18.84 -2.36
N TRP A 249 -3.79 19.05 -1.37
CA TRP A 249 -4.23 18.01 -0.47
C TRP A 249 -5.71 17.73 -0.68
N VAL A 250 -6.03 16.52 -1.10
CA VAL A 250 -7.41 16.10 -1.37
C VAL A 250 -7.86 15.15 -0.28
N GLU A 251 -8.89 15.51 0.46
CA GLU A 251 -9.47 14.65 1.49
C GLU A 251 -11.01 14.63 1.35
N GLN A 252 -11.49 13.67 0.59
CA GLN A 252 -12.90 13.59 0.18
C GLN A 252 -13.90 13.34 1.32
N ARG A 253 -13.42 12.99 2.52
CA ARG A 253 -14.28 12.80 3.69
C ARG A 253 -14.86 14.11 4.23
N PHE A 254 -14.24 15.25 3.90
CA PHE A 254 -14.72 16.56 4.34
C PHE A 254 -15.70 17.16 3.35
N SER A 255 -16.96 17.24 3.76
CA SER A 255 -18.01 17.97 3.05
C SER A 255 -18.22 19.37 3.62
N ASP A 256 -17.67 19.67 4.81
CA ASP A 256 -17.71 20.99 5.44
C ASP A 256 -16.37 21.75 5.25
N PRO A 257 -16.40 22.95 4.64
CA PRO A 257 -15.19 23.77 4.44
C PRO A 257 -14.46 24.14 5.74
N LYS A 258 -15.18 24.27 6.86
CA LYS A 258 -14.58 24.65 8.14
C LYS A 258 -13.76 23.50 8.72
N ALA A 259 -14.34 22.31 8.74
CA ALA A 259 -13.65 21.10 9.19
C ALA A 259 -12.44 20.77 8.28
N LEU A 260 -12.59 20.97 6.97
CA LEU A 260 -11.49 20.84 6.01
C LEU A 260 -10.34 21.80 6.32
N LYS A 261 -10.64 23.07 6.62
CA LYS A 261 -9.64 24.09 6.97
C LYS A 261 -8.90 23.75 8.25
N GLU A 262 -9.63 23.39 9.31
CA GLU A 262 -9.04 23.05 10.62
C GLU A 262 -8.07 21.86 10.50
N ASN A 263 -8.46 20.86 9.73
CA ASN A 263 -7.60 19.69 9.49
C ASN A 263 -6.37 20.04 8.63
N ALA A 264 -6.56 20.85 7.60
CA ALA A 264 -5.48 21.29 6.72
C ALA A 264 -4.44 22.17 7.46
N LEU A 265 -4.86 22.98 8.43
CA LEU A 265 -3.93 23.75 9.27
C LEU A 265 -3.02 22.85 10.07
N ARG A 266 -3.56 21.80 10.67
CA ARG A 266 -2.78 20.85 11.45
C ARG A 266 -1.79 20.07 10.56
N MET A 267 -2.23 19.60 9.39
CA MET A 267 -1.34 18.95 8.43
C MET A 267 -0.21 19.86 7.97
N LEU A 268 -0.52 21.16 7.76
CA LEU A 268 0.49 22.13 7.38
C LEU A 268 1.54 22.34 8.47
N GLU A 269 1.16 22.35 9.76
CA GLU A 269 2.10 22.48 10.89
C GLU A 269 3.10 21.32 10.94
N GLU A 270 2.66 20.10 10.61
CA GLU A 270 3.53 18.94 10.55
C GLU A 270 4.45 18.99 9.32
N TRP A 271 3.90 19.33 8.15
CA TRP A 271 4.64 19.30 6.89
C TRP A 271 5.63 20.46 6.72
N THR A 272 5.52 21.50 7.54
CA THR A 272 6.50 22.62 7.55
C THR A 272 7.79 22.31 8.30
N LYS A 273 7.89 21.15 8.96
CA LYS A 273 9.08 20.74 9.70
C LYS A 273 9.85 19.70 8.88
N PRO A 274 11.19 19.85 8.74
CA PRO A 274 12.00 18.78 8.18
C PRO A 274 11.80 17.52 9.01
N GLN A 275 11.68 16.38 8.34
CA GLN A 275 11.73 15.11 9.06
C GLN A 275 13.13 14.89 9.60
N VAL A 276 13.21 14.56 10.87
CA VAL A 276 14.45 14.26 11.56
C VAL A 276 14.43 12.81 11.97
N SER A 277 15.34 12.03 11.45
CA SER A 277 15.56 10.65 11.88
C SER A 277 16.91 10.51 12.57
N TRP A 278 16.93 9.71 13.61
CA TRP A 278 18.14 9.35 14.33
C TRP A 278 18.41 7.88 14.09
N VAL A 279 19.57 7.56 13.57
CA VAL A 279 20.08 6.19 13.53
C VAL A 279 21.11 6.06 14.64
N VAL A 280 20.83 5.21 15.61
CA VAL A 280 21.71 4.98 16.75
C VAL A 280 22.18 3.54 16.75
N THR A 281 23.49 3.37 16.76
CA THR A 281 24.11 2.06 17.03
C THR A 281 24.42 2.02 18.52
N ALA A 282 23.68 1.18 19.23
CA ALA A 282 23.86 0.95 20.65
C ALA A 282 24.57 -0.40 20.85
N ALA A 283 25.47 -0.42 21.80
CA ALA A 283 25.96 -1.69 22.34
C ALA A 283 24.92 -2.21 23.33
N ASP A 284 24.55 -3.48 23.17
CA ASP A 284 23.74 -4.19 24.14
C ASP A 284 24.59 -4.51 25.37
N LEU A 285 24.77 -3.50 26.25
CA LEU A 285 25.61 -3.62 27.45
C LEU A 285 24.96 -4.40 28.58
N ILE A 286 23.77 -4.95 28.40
CA ILE A 286 23.04 -5.69 29.43
C ILE A 286 23.82 -6.89 29.93
N LYS A 287 24.52 -7.51 29.01
CA LYS A 287 25.28 -8.75 29.28
C LYS A 287 26.57 -8.52 30.10
N LEU A 288 26.93 -7.27 30.38
CA LEU A 288 28.15 -6.92 31.13
C LEU A 288 27.89 -6.44 32.56
N THR A 289 26.64 -6.31 32.99
CA THR A 289 26.32 -5.87 34.36
C THR A 289 25.41 -6.85 35.05
N ASP A 290 25.73 -7.22 36.30
CA ASP A 290 24.91 -8.07 37.18
C ASP A 290 23.53 -7.49 37.58
N GLN A 291 23.11 -6.42 36.91
CA GLN A 291 21.81 -5.82 37.14
C GLN A 291 20.99 -5.93 35.84
N PRO A 292 19.87 -6.68 35.86
CA PRO A 292 18.95 -6.77 34.74
C PRO A 292 18.15 -5.48 34.63
N LEU A 293 18.81 -4.36 34.37
CA LEU A 293 18.16 -3.07 34.21
C LEU A 293 17.85 -2.81 32.74
N ALA A 294 16.61 -3.10 32.40
CA ALA A 294 15.82 -2.29 31.44
C ALA A 294 16.21 -2.31 29.96
N ILE A 295 17.08 -3.18 29.51
CA ILE A 295 17.49 -3.23 28.07
C ILE A 295 16.71 -4.30 27.29
N ASP A 296 16.05 -5.26 27.93
CA ASP A 296 14.88 -5.97 27.36
C ASP A 296 13.82 -5.01 26.82
N ARG A 297 14.08 -3.70 26.94
CA ARG A 297 13.22 -2.57 26.60
C ARG A 297 13.64 -1.80 25.36
N LEU A 298 14.78 -2.14 24.72
CA LEU A 298 15.15 -1.61 23.42
C LEU A 298 14.41 -2.35 22.31
N ARG A 299 13.08 -2.41 22.42
CA ARG A 299 12.19 -3.10 21.50
C ARG A 299 11.43 -2.11 20.64
N LEU A 300 11.11 -2.55 19.44
CA LEU A 300 10.29 -1.79 18.51
C LEU A 300 9.06 -1.15 19.21
N GLY A 301 8.82 0.13 18.95
CA GLY A 301 7.68 0.89 19.47
C GLY A 301 7.86 1.45 20.88
N THR A 302 8.94 1.12 21.61
CA THR A 302 9.22 1.71 22.92
C THR A 302 9.88 3.08 22.78
N VAL A 303 9.73 3.91 23.81
CA VAL A 303 10.39 5.23 23.89
C VAL A 303 11.68 5.08 24.68
N ILE A 304 12.74 5.66 24.17
CA ILE A 304 14.04 5.72 24.83
C ILE A 304 14.51 7.16 24.99
N MET A 305 15.25 7.44 26.02
CA MET A 305 15.94 8.71 26.22
C MET A 305 17.33 8.63 25.61
N ILE A 306 17.60 9.44 24.62
CA ILE A 306 18.93 9.62 24.04
C ILE A 306 19.61 10.82 24.72
N ASN A 307 20.83 10.63 25.17
CA ASN A 307 21.62 11.70 25.78
C ASN A 307 22.96 11.83 25.05
N THR A 308 23.13 12.96 24.37
CA THR A 308 24.35 13.30 23.65
C THR A 308 24.98 14.58 24.21
N ASN A 309 26.27 14.75 24.01
CA ASN A 309 26.98 15.96 24.46
C ASN A 309 26.55 17.20 23.65
N GLU A 310 26.23 17.05 22.38
CA GLU A 310 25.89 18.16 21.47
C GLU A 310 24.41 18.55 21.52
N PHE A 311 23.51 17.57 21.67
CA PHE A 311 22.07 17.80 21.53
C PHE A 311 21.30 17.63 22.84
N GLY A 312 22.00 17.27 23.94
CA GLY A 312 21.37 17.04 25.25
C GLY A 312 20.50 15.79 25.29
N SER A 313 19.42 15.83 26.08
CA SER A 313 18.51 14.69 26.27
C SER A 313 17.27 14.84 25.40
N VAL A 314 16.94 13.82 24.60
CA VAL A 314 15.76 13.74 23.73
C VAL A 314 15.07 12.40 23.93
N ASN A 315 13.74 12.42 24.08
CA ASN A 315 12.95 11.20 24.10
C ASN A 315 12.48 10.85 22.69
N LEU A 316 12.86 9.67 22.20
CA LEU A 316 12.53 9.21 20.85
C LEU A 316 11.97 7.81 20.91
N ARG A 317 11.02 7.49 20.00
CA ARG A 317 10.46 6.15 19.88
C ARG A 317 11.30 5.33 18.89
N ILE A 318 11.50 4.05 19.22
CA ILE A 318 12.13 3.08 18.32
C ILE A 318 11.15 2.74 17.21
N LYS A 319 11.49 3.17 15.99
CA LYS A 319 10.70 2.96 14.78
C LYS A 319 11.18 1.76 13.99
N LYS A 320 12.46 1.42 14.13
CA LYS A 320 13.07 0.25 13.52
C LYS A 320 14.11 -0.34 14.46
N GLU A 321 14.11 -1.65 14.53
CA GLU A 321 15.04 -2.47 15.29
C GLU A 321 15.65 -3.51 14.35
N SER A 322 16.97 -3.64 14.31
CA SER A 322 17.64 -4.64 13.52
C SER A 322 18.93 -5.14 14.14
N LYS A 323 19.25 -6.41 13.89
CA LYS A 323 20.57 -7.01 14.18
C LYS A 323 21.11 -7.64 12.90
N LYS A 324 22.39 -7.35 12.60
CA LYS A 324 23.07 -7.88 11.42
C LYS A 324 23.53 -9.33 11.59
N ASP A 325 23.83 -9.73 12.81
CA ASP A 325 24.16 -11.11 13.16
C ASP A 325 23.79 -11.38 14.63
N VAL A 326 22.69 -12.07 14.82
CA VAL A 326 22.12 -12.36 16.15
C VAL A 326 23.06 -13.21 17.01
N PHE A 327 23.82 -14.10 16.37
CA PHE A 327 24.67 -15.07 17.07
C PHE A 327 26.14 -14.69 17.07
N GLY A 328 26.64 -14.11 15.96
CA GLY A 328 28.04 -13.70 15.84
C GLY A 328 28.36 -12.35 16.49
N ALA A 329 27.38 -11.43 16.49
CA ALA A 329 27.50 -10.09 17.13
C ALA A 329 26.23 -9.74 17.93
N PRO A 330 25.92 -10.53 18.98
CA PRO A 330 24.63 -10.40 19.70
C PRO A 330 24.44 -9.06 20.41
N GLN A 331 25.54 -8.35 20.73
CA GLN A 331 25.51 -7.04 21.37
C GLN A 331 25.25 -5.87 20.43
N ASP A 332 25.37 -6.08 19.10
CA ASP A 332 25.21 -5.01 18.13
C ASP A 332 23.76 -4.90 17.71
N ILE A 333 23.08 -3.87 18.19
CA ILE A 333 21.73 -3.52 17.78
C ILE A 333 21.72 -2.17 17.09
N GLN A 334 21.05 -2.08 15.96
CA GLN A 334 20.81 -0.82 15.23
C GLN A 334 19.36 -0.39 15.44
N LEU A 335 19.19 0.85 15.85
CA LEU A 335 17.90 1.44 16.13
C LEU A 335 17.70 2.69 15.27
N GLU A 336 16.56 2.77 14.57
CA GLU A 336 16.10 4.01 13.97
C GLU A 336 15.02 4.61 14.88
N LEU A 337 15.19 5.90 15.19
CA LEU A 337 14.41 6.61 16.20
C LEU A 337 13.79 7.86 15.60
N GLY A 338 12.66 8.29 16.15
CA GLY A 338 11.96 9.47 15.68
C GLY A 338 10.91 9.17 14.62
N ASN A 339 10.62 10.11 13.75
CA ASN A 339 9.72 9.85 12.64
C ASN A 339 10.47 8.99 11.62
N LEU A 340 10.08 7.73 11.47
CA LEU A 340 10.53 6.95 10.32
C LEU A 340 10.27 7.78 9.08
N GLN A 341 11.30 7.85 8.24
CA GLN A 341 11.11 8.21 6.85
C GLN A 341 10.24 7.13 6.19
N GLU A 342 8.95 7.14 6.45
CA GLU A 342 8.06 6.60 5.45
C GLU A 342 8.38 7.41 4.21
N THR A 343 9.06 6.76 3.29
CA THR A 343 9.32 7.37 2.00
C THR A 343 8.00 7.95 1.55
N ILE A 344 7.99 9.27 1.21
CA ILE A 344 6.83 9.93 0.57
C ILE A 344 6.27 9.07 -0.54
N HIS A 345 7.13 8.27 -1.18
CA HIS A 345 6.70 7.31 -2.19
C HIS A 345 5.66 6.32 -1.64
N SER A 346 5.74 5.86 -0.40
CA SER A 346 4.69 5.03 0.20
C SER A 346 3.49 5.86 0.65
N THR A 347 3.70 7.05 1.17
CA THR A 347 2.59 7.94 1.59
C THR A 347 1.96 8.63 0.38
N MET A 348 2.72 9.12 -0.60
CA MET A 348 2.17 9.63 -1.86
C MET A 348 1.62 8.50 -2.75
N THR A 349 2.21 7.32 -2.78
CA THR A 349 1.65 6.16 -3.51
C THR A 349 0.40 5.63 -2.79
N ALA A 350 0.38 5.58 -1.47
CA ALA A 350 -0.83 5.30 -0.68
C ALA A 350 -1.87 6.44 -0.84
N PHE A 351 -1.43 7.68 -0.90
CA PHE A 351 -2.28 8.86 -1.14
C PHE A 351 -2.79 8.91 -2.59
N SER A 352 -1.94 8.64 -3.59
CA SER A 352 -2.33 8.55 -5.00
C SER A 352 -3.22 7.33 -5.24
N ARG A 353 -2.93 6.20 -4.62
CA ARG A 353 -3.77 5.00 -4.67
C ARG A 353 -5.09 5.21 -3.93
N LYS A 354 -5.08 5.93 -2.81
CA LYS A 354 -6.27 6.33 -2.08
C LYS A 354 -7.07 7.39 -2.84
N GLN A 355 -6.39 8.28 -3.55
CA GLN A 355 -7.00 9.25 -4.44
C GLN A 355 -7.61 8.57 -5.68
N GLU A 356 -6.93 7.60 -6.29
CA GLU A 356 -7.47 6.75 -7.37
C GLU A 356 -8.66 5.91 -6.89
N ILE A 357 -8.56 5.28 -5.74
CA ILE A 357 -9.64 4.54 -5.09
C ILE A 357 -10.80 5.50 -4.78
N ASN A 358 -10.54 6.64 -4.15
CA ASN A 358 -11.57 7.62 -3.82
C ASN A 358 -12.15 8.32 -5.04
N GLU A 359 -11.39 8.56 -6.10
CA GLU A 359 -11.91 9.06 -7.37
C GLU A 359 -12.78 8.02 -8.07
N THR A 360 -12.40 6.75 -8.02
CA THR A 360 -13.21 5.63 -8.50
C THR A 360 -14.52 5.51 -7.69
N TYR A 361 -14.47 5.71 -6.38
CA TYR A 361 -15.64 5.59 -5.50
C TYR A 361 -16.50 6.86 -5.41
N ALA A 362 -15.93 8.05 -5.53
CA ALA A 362 -16.68 9.31 -5.54
C ALA A 362 -17.45 9.51 -6.85
N GLN A 363 -17.01 8.84 -7.93
CA GLN A 363 -17.72 8.81 -9.20
C GLN A 363 -18.95 7.86 -9.18
N GLY A 364 -19.33 7.30 -8.00
CA GLY A 364 -20.33 6.23 -7.90
C GLY A 364 -19.91 5.07 -8.79
N ALA A 365 -19.83 3.86 -8.38
CA ALA A 365 -19.39 2.64 -9.07
C ALA A 365 -19.25 2.73 -10.62
N THR A 366 -18.46 3.68 -11.14
CA THR A 366 -18.17 3.78 -12.57
C THR A 366 -16.89 3.01 -12.86
N THR A 367 -16.99 2.02 -13.73
CA THR A 367 -15.85 1.23 -14.22
C THR A 367 -15.53 1.64 -15.65
N LEU A 368 -14.26 1.62 -16.02
CA LEU A 368 -13.81 1.79 -17.39
C LEU A 368 -13.68 0.42 -18.06
N LEU A 369 -14.53 0.16 -19.03
CA LEU A 369 -14.36 -0.97 -19.95
C LEU A 369 -13.49 -0.51 -21.12
N ASN A 370 -12.32 -1.11 -21.25
CA ASN A 370 -11.41 -0.89 -22.36
C ASN A 370 -11.34 -2.14 -23.24
N ARG A 371 -11.53 -1.97 -24.56
CA ARG A 371 -11.36 -3.00 -25.57
C ARG A 371 -10.56 -2.43 -26.72
N SER A 372 -9.57 -3.18 -27.18
CA SER A 372 -8.74 -2.79 -28.31
C SER A 372 -8.64 -3.93 -29.31
N ILE A 373 -8.46 -3.57 -30.57
CA ILE A 373 -8.23 -4.52 -31.66
C ILE A 373 -7.25 -3.94 -32.66
N GLN A 374 -6.44 -4.81 -33.21
CA GLN A 374 -5.55 -4.50 -34.33
C GLN A 374 -5.78 -5.49 -35.44
N GLY A 375 -5.79 -5.02 -36.67
CA GLY A 375 -6.01 -5.91 -37.81
C GLY A 375 -5.92 -5.24 -39.15
N GLU A 376 -5.87 -6.05 -40.20
CA GLU A 376 -5.88 -5.60 -41.56
C GLU A 376 -7.32 -5.46 -42.07
N LEU A 377 -7.70 -4.26 -42.49
CA LEU A 377 -8.99 -3.97 -43.08
C LEU A 377 -8.97 -4.28 -44.58
N SER A 378 -10.05 -4.86 -45.07
CA SER A 378 -10.32 -5.00 -46.50
C SER A 378 -11.81 -4.78 -46.80
N LYS A 379 -12.17 -4.80 -48.10
CA LYS A 379 -13.57 -4.65 -48.53
C LYS A 379 -14.44 -5.85 -48.18
N THR A 380 -13.82 -7.03 -48.04
CA THR A 380 -14.51 -8.31 -47.87
C THR A 380 -14.35 -8.91 -46.47
N GLN A 381 -13.39 -8.42 -45.70
CA GLN A 381 -13.14 -8.86 -44.31
C GLN A 381 -13.11 -7.64 -43.37
N PRO A 382 -14.16 -7.43 -42.58
CA PRO A 382 -14.16 -6.42 -41.55
C PRO A 382 -13.26 -6.83 -40.38
N VAL A 383 -12.72 -5.83 -39.69
CA VAL A 383 -12.18 -6.04 -38.35
C VAL A 383 -13.30 -5.74 -37.36
N GLU A 384 -13.60 -6.69 -36.49
CA GLU A 384 -14.71 -6.59 -35.53
C GLU A 384 -14.20 -6.43 -34.10
N LEU A 385 -14.65 -5.38 -33.42
CA LEU A 385 -14.43 -5.17 -32.00
C LEU A 385 -15.75 -5.38 -31.27
N ASN A 386 -15.74 -6.33 -30.31
CA ASN A 386 -16.92 -6.65 -29.51
C ASN A 386 -16.83 -6.02 -28.13
N LEU A 387 -17.89 -5.31 -27.74
CA LEU A 387 -18.11 -4.77 -26.40
C LEU A 387 -19.21 -5.59 -25.75
N TYR A 388 -18.93 -6.11 -24.57
CA TYR A 388 -19.93 -6.83 -23.79
C TYR A 388 -20.31 -6.02 -22.54
N PHE A 389 -21.60 -5.70 -22.42
CA PHE A 389 -22.16 -5.04 -21.25
C PHE A 389 -22.89 -6.06 -20.40
N ASP A 390 -22.35 -6.32 -19.21
CA ASP A 390 -22.82 -7.30 -18.25
C ASP A 390 -24.15 -6.86 -17.58
N GLU A 391 -24.83 -7.80 -16.94
CA GLU A 391 -26.08 -7.55 -16.24
C GLU A 391 -25.94 -6.57 -15.07
N ASP A 392 -24.74 -6.47 -14.50
CA ASP A 392 -24.42 -5.55 -13.40
C ASP A 392 -24.30 -4.08 -13.85
N ILE A 393 -24.24 -3.81 -15.15
CA ILE A 393 -24.12 -2.45 -15.67
C ILE A 393 -25.50 -1.77 -15.66
N LEU A 394 -25.61 -0.72 -14.84
CA LEU A 394 -26.87 0.06 -14.75
C LEU A 394 -27.07 0.97 -15.96
N TYR A 395 -26.00 1.67 -16.36
CA TYR A 395 -25.99 2.48 -17.57
C TYR A 395 -24.56 2.81 -18.04
N VAL A 396 -24.45 3.11 -19.33
CA VAL A 396 -23.19 3.55 -19.97
C VAL A 396 -23.22 5.06 -20.05
N ASN A 397 -22.25 5.71 -19.43
CA ASN A 397 -22.15 7.17 -19.38
C ASN A 397 -21.46 7.75 -20.63
N THR A 398 -20.33 7.13 -21.02
CA THR A 398 -19.60 7.51 -22.24
C THR A 398 -19.11 6.27 -22.95
N ALA A 399 -19.03 6.33 -24.28
CA ALA A 399 -18.38 5.33 -25.12
C ALA A 399 -17.54 6.05 -26.19
N GLU A 400 -16.23 6.06 -26.01
CA GLU A 400 -15.31 6.77 -26.87
C GLU A 400 -14.45 5.78 -27.67
N LEU A 401 -14.54 5.87 -28.98
CA LEU A 401 -13.70 5.17 -29.92
C LEU A 401 -12.50 6.04 -30.30
N THR A 402 -11.31 5.51 -30.17
CA THR A 402 -10.08 6.08 -30.72
C THR A 402 -9.51 5.08 -31.71
N PHE A 403 -9.14 5.56 -32.90
CA PHE A 403 -8.51 4.69 -33.87
C PHE A 403 -7.41 5.40 -34.65
N LYS A 404 -6.47 4.61 -35.14
CA LYS A 404 -5.38 4.99 -36.03
C LYS A 404 -5.32 3.99 -37.16
N SER A 405 -5.14 4.48 -38.39
CA SER A 405 -4.96 3.59 -39.52
C SER A 405 -3.73 3.99 -40.33
N THR A 406 -3.09 2.99 -40.90
CA THR A 406 -1.88 3.15 -41.73
C THR A 406 -2.10 2.48 -43.07
N ALA A 407 -1.92 3.23 -44.19
CA ALA A 407 -2.02 2.69 -45.53
C ALA A 407 -0.84 1.75 -45.82
N LYS A 408 -1.12 0.61 -46.43
CA LYS A 408 -0.12 -0.30 -46.98
C LYS A 408 0.08 0.02 -48.50
N GLY A 409 1.08 0.85 -48.84
CA GLY A 409 1.47 1.09 -50.23
C GLY A 409 1.74 2.57 -50.58
N PRO A 410 2.28 2.87 -51.77
CA PRO A 410 2.74 4.21 -52.15
C PRO A 410 1.64 5.17 -52.62
N SER A 411 0.37 4.83 -52.51
CA SER A 411 -0.74 5.63 -52.99
C SER A 411 -1.21 6.64 -51.94
N HIS A 412 -1.07 7.92 -52.23
CA HIS A 412 -1.48 9.07 -51.38
C HIS A 412 -2.98 9.45 -51.52
N SER A 413 -3.84 8.52 -51.95
CA SER A 413 -5.28 8.77 -51.97
C SER A 413 -5.87 8.70 -50.57
N VAL A 414 -6.61 9.74 -50.17
CA VAL A 414 -7.38 9.77 -48.93
C VAL A 414 -8.32 8.55 -48.90
N THR A 415 -8.04 7.60 -48.04
CA THR A 415 -8.85 6.40 -47.87
C THR A 415 -9.77 6.59 -46.69
N ASN A 416 -11.05 6.40 -46.88
CA ASN A 416 -12.05 6.50 -45.83
C ASN A 416 -12.27 5.11 -45.20
N ILE A 417 -12.55 5.10 -43.91
CA ILE A 417 -12.97 3.90 -43.18
C ILE A 417 -14.48 3.98 -42.99
N ASP A 418 -15.17 2.94 -43.33
CA ASP A 418 -16.58 2.75 -43.02
C ASP A 418 -16.67 2.04 -41.64
N LEU A 419 -17.42 2.63 -40.73
CA LEU A 419 -17.70 2.09 -39.41
C LEU A 419 -19.19 1.78 -39.29
N VAL A 420 -19.49 0.55 -38.87
CA VAL A 420 -20.84 0.12 -38.53
C VAL A 420 -20.86 -0.27 -37.04
N VAL A 421 -21.75 0.34 -36.27
CA VAL A 421 -21.93 0.06 -34.84
C VAL A 421 -23.33 -0.52 -34.66
N ASP A 422 -23.44 -1.74 -34.19
CA ASP A 422 -24.70 -2.46 -34.00
C ASP A 422 -25.63 -2.40 -35.24
N GLY A 423 -25.03 -2.55 -36.42
CA GLY A 423 -25.76 -2.48 -37.70
C GLY A 423 -26.06 -1.07 -38.21
N LYS A 424 -25.73 -0.02 -37.47
CA LYS A 424 -25.90 1.37 -37.93
C LYS A 424 -24.60 1.88 -38.54
N LYS A 425 -24.66 2.30 -39.80
CA LYS A 425 -23.51 2.89 -40.49
C LYS A 425 -23.29 4.32 -40.05
N LEU A 426 -22.06 4.64 -39.66
CA LEU A 426 -21.63 5.99 -39.32
C LEU A 426 -21.20 6.78 -40.57
N PRO A 427 -21.14 8.13 -40.49
CA PRO A 427 -20.49 8.94 -41.53
C PRO A 427 -19.05 8.46 -41.78
N GLN A 428 -18.58 8.60 -43.02
CA GLN A 428 -17.23 8.17 -43.39
C GLN A 428 -16.16 8.87 -42.54
N LEU A 429 -15.21 8.08 -42.04
CA LEU A 429 -14.14 8.52 -41.17
C LEU A 429 -12.85 8.70 -41.97
N SER A 430 -12.09 9.77 -41.74
CA SER A 430 -10.80 10.00 -42.40
C SER A 430 -9.66 9.22 -41.71
N LEU A 431 -8.55 9.01 -42.42
CA LEU A 431 -7.39 8.22 -41.94
C LEU A 431 -6.61 8.84 -40.76
N GLN A 432 -6.88 10.08 -40.42
CA GLN A 432 -6.20 10.73 -39.28
C GLN A 432 -6.73 10.18 -37.97
N GLN A 433 -5.89 10.15 -36.94
CA GLN A 433 -6.28 9.75 -35.61
C GLN A 433 -7.51 10.52 -35.16
N GLN A 434 -8.62 9.82 -34.98
CA GLN A 434 -9.88 10.41 -34.58
C GLN A 434 -10.37 9.82 -33.26
N ARG A 435 -10.96 10.69 -32.48
CA ARG A 435 -11.71 10.34 -31.28
C ARG A 435 -13.19 10.59 -31.57
N LEU A 436 -13.99 9.55 -31.40
CA LEU A 436 -15.41 9.58 -31.73
C LEU A 436 -16.24 9.07 -30.56
N ASN A 437 -17.28 9.82 -30.21
CA ASN A 437 -18.26 9.31 -29.26
C ASN A 437 -19.27 8.42 -29.99
N ILE A 438 -19.30 7.14 -29.63
CA ILE A 438 -20.16 6.14 -30.25
C ILE A 438 -21.40 5.79 -29.44
N LEU A 439 -21.60 6.43 -28.26
CA LEU A 439 -22.71 6.14 -27.34
C LEU A 439 -24.10 6.22 -27.99
N SER A 440 -24.31 7.15 -28.93
CA SER A 440 -25.57 7.35 -29.64
C SER A 440 -25.89 6.25 -30.66
N TYR A 441 -24.85 5.48 -31.08
CA TYR A 441 -24.98 4.44 -32.10
C TYR A 441 -25.15 3.04 -31.51
N LEU A 442 -24.82 2.86 -30.22
CA LEU A 442 -25.08 1.60 -29.51
C LEU A 442 -26.59 1.31 -29.42
N ARG A 443 -26.94 0.03 -29.48
CA ARG A 443 -28.33 -0.39 -29.34
C ARG A 443 -28.91 0.04 -27.99
N LYS A 444 -30.19 0.48 -28.02
CA LYS A 444 -30.91 0.95 -26.86
C LYS A 444 -32.19 0.17 -26.67
N THR A 445 -32.53 -0.04 -25.43
CA THR A 445 -33.82 -0.55 -24.98
C THR A 445 -34.92 0.48 -25.22
N THR A 446 -36.16 0.10 -25.07
CA THR A 446 -37.34 0.97 -25.27
C THR A 446 -37.40 2.16 -24.30
N ASP A 447 -36.74 2.06 -23.13
CA ASP A 447 -36.60 3.13 -22.13
C ASP A 447 -35.34 4.01 -22.36
N GLY A 448 -34.63 3.81 -23.47
CA GLY A 448 -33.50 4.64 -23.89
C GLY A 448 -32.15 4.31 -23.28
N LYS A 449 -32.07 3.28 -22.45
CA LYS A 449 -30.80 2.76 -21.92
C LYS A 449 -30.06 1.91 -22.95
N ILE A 450 -28.73 1.82 -22.83
CA ILE A 450 -27.96 0.90 -23.65
C ILE A 450 -28.39 -0.55 -23.33
N GLU A 451 -28.62 -1.33 -24.37
CA GLU A 451 -29.00 -2.73 -24.25
C GLU A 451 -27.85 -3.53 -23.63
N ARG A 452 -28.19 -4.53 -22.82
CA ARG A 452 -27.19 -5.45 -22.25
C ARG A 452 -26.78 -6.49 -23.26
N GLY A 453 -25.59 -7.06 -23.09
CA GLY A 453 -25.06 -8.09 -23.97
C GLY A 453 -23.98 -7.57 -24.94
N ASN A 454 -23.89 -8.22 -26.11
CA ASN A 454 -22.82 -7.95 -27.05
C ASN A 454 -23.18 -6.81 -28.02
N HIS A 455 -22.29 -5.85 -28.14
CA HIS A 455 -22.31 -4.75 -29.11
C HIS A 455 -21.12 -4.88 -30.03
N THR A 456 -21.36 -4.73 -31.34
CA THR A 456 -20.34 -5.00 -32.37
C THR A 456 -19.99 -3.74 -33.13
N LEU A 457 -18.69 -3.44 -33.23
CA LEU A 457 -18.13 -2.41 -34.10
C LEU A 457 -17.41 -3.11 -35.26
N GLN A 458 -17.85 -2.85 -36.50
CA GLN A 458 -17.28 -3.42 -37.70
C GLN A 458 -16.63 -2.31 -38.53
N PHE A 459 -15.35 -2.47 -38.80
CA PHE A 459 -14.56 -1.57 -39.63
C PHE A 459 -14.31 -2.15 -41.00
N PHE A 460 -14.55 -1.37 -42.04
CA PHE A 460 -14.33 -1.76 -43.43
C PHE A 460 -13.47 -0.70 -44.16
N SER A 461 -12.73 -1.10 -45.15
CA SER A 461 -12.02 -0.19 -46.04
C SER A 461 -12.05 -0.67 -47.47
N HIS A 462 -12.16 0.25 -48.42
CA HIS A 462 -12.07 -0.08 -49.86
C HIS A 462 -10.64 -0.42 -50.29
N GLN A 463 -9.64 -0.12 -49.49
CA GLN A 463 -8.23 -0.41 -49.73
C GLN A 463 -7.63 -1.14 -48.51
N PRO A 464 -6.58 -1.96 -48.71
CA PRO A 464 -5.91 -2.60 -47.59
C PRO A 464 -5.30 -1.57 -46.66
N LEU A 465 -5.73 -1.56 -45.38
CA LEU A 465 -5.25 -0.67 -44.32
C LEU A 465 -4.95 -1.52 -43.10
N TRP A 466 -3.97 -1.08 -42.33
CA TRP A 466 -3.78 -1.55 -40.96
C TRP A 466 -4.56 -0.65 -39.98
N LEU A 467 -5.42 -1.25 -39.19
CA LEU A 467 -6.21 -0.57 -38.15
C LEU A 467 -5.65 -0.89 -36.78
N ASP A 468 -5.55 0.13 -35.94
CA ASP A 468 -5.40 0.04 -34.49
C ASP A 468 -6.56 0.85 -33.87
N ALA A 469 -7.48 0.19 -33.19
CA ALA A 469 -8.66 0.79 -32.62
C ALA A 469 -8.84 0.38 -31.16
N SER A 470 -9.26 1.34 -30.33
CA SER A 470 -9.63 1.10 -28.93
C SER A 470 -10.92 1.83 -28.58
N VAL A 471 -11.76 1.18 -27.80
CA VAL A 471 -12.98 1.75 -27.25
C VAL A 471 -12.87 1.77 -25.72
N ILE A 472 -13.11 2.95 -25.15
CA ILE A 472 -13.19 3.15 -23.72
C ILE A 472 -14.63 3.53 -23.39
N CYS A 473 -15.30 2.68 -22.61
CA CYS A 473 -16.63 2.94 -22.11
C CYS A 473 -16.56 3.21 -20.60
N ARG A 474 -17.16 4.32 -20.17
CA ARG A 474 -17.40 4.56 -18.75
C ARG A 474 -18.80 4.03 -18.42
N VAL A 475 -18.85 3.00 -17.59
CA VAL A 475 -20.09 2.32 -17.22
C VAL A 475 -20.38 2.46 -15.72
N TYR A 476 -21.65 2.58 -15.38
CA TYR A 476 -22.13 2.53 -14.01
C TYR A 476 -22.53 1.10 -13.68
N ILE A 477 -21.93 0.54 -12.63
CA ILE A 477 -22.19 -0.83 -12.19
C ILE A 477 -23.14 -0.77 -10.99
N GLN A 478 -24.11 -1.68 -10.94
CA GLN A 478 -24.90 -1.92 -9.77
C GLN A 478 -23.97 -2.43 -8.66
N SER A 479 -23.65 -1.59 -7.67
CA SER A 479 -23.04 -2.12 -6.46
C SER A 479 -24.04 -3.15 -5.93
N GLN A 480 -23.62 -4.40 -5.76
CA GLN A 480 -24.41 -5.38 -5.02
C GLN A 480 -24.55 -4.88 -3.58
N LEU A 481 -25.51 -4.00 -3.39
CA LEU A 481 -25.99 -3.60 -2.08
C LEU A 481 -26.66 -4.83 -1.48
N GLY A 482 -25.95 -5.47 -0.56
CA GLY A 482 -26.53 -6.21 0.54
C GLY A 482 -27.56 -7.26 0.14
N GLY A 483 -27.09 -8.46 -0.21
CA GLY A 483 -27.84 -9.64 0.17
C GLY A 483 -27.98 -9.62 1.69
N GLN A 484 -29.21 -9.50 2.16
CA GLN A 484 -29.63 -9.87 3.50
C GLN A 484 -29.03 -11.24 3.85
N PHE A 485 -28.27 -11.31 4.91
CA PHE A 485 -28.38 -12.27 6.04
C PHE A 485 -27.19 -12.07 6.98
#